data_dfb5d971594813b877c30379d43876d1
#
_entry.id   dfb5d971594813b877c30379d43876d1
#
_cell.length_a   1.000
_cell.length_b   1.000
_cell.length_c   1.000
_cell.angle_alpha   90.00
_cell.angle_beta   90.00
_cell.angle_gamma   90.00
#
_symmetry.space_group_name_H-M   'P 1'
#
loop_
_entity.id
_entity.type
_entity.pdbx_description
1 polymer ?
#
loop_
_entity_poly.entity_id
_entity_poly.type
_entity_poly.pdbx_seq_one_letter_code
_entity_poly.pdbx_strand_id
1 'polypeptide(L)'
;MKKIGIIVLVMLGIVILSMMSGKVEKKSLDGISKEQAILDRNKDKYSKHIRFYNRILNIDKGLLYYFEDAGTDKKFRTIQNEDITADIAIDKDFIDKLKELETSKERKDEMDKKAIAMIPILEKMMPITDEMRTYYKNKEYLKDNYEKAQVLHTQLLATLDKYNQVTKSYKNVFEKKSDEIKKLMIKDYDKRKQFITYNQFMFITEGEKIIKEIHKQELDASDFISKGNAKQFKKMEEKMDKALIKFEKSLKNTKQLEKEGYMPGDHSEFVQKANKFNQSVNVFIQRIEKKEKASHSSVSDSFFAQTEDGTPENLLANFNEVIKEHNKLLAKKTKK
;
A
#
# COMPACT_ATOMS: atom_id res chain seq x y z
N MET A 1 6.97 -21.43 14.38
CA MET A 1 5.92 -20.42 14.60
C MET A 1 5.55 -19.89 13.21
N LYS A 2 4.27 -20.02 12.78
CA LYS A 2 3.83 -19.37 11.54
C LYS A 2 3.82 -17.86 11.82
N LYS A 3 4.77 -17.10 11.25
CA LYS A 3 4.70 -15.64 11.23
C LYS A 3 3.34 -15.30 10.64
N ILE A 4 2.52 -14.49 11.32
CA ILE A 4 1.34 -13.91 10.71
C ILE A 4 1.91 -12.99 9.65
N GLY A 5 1.87 -13.42 8.40
CA GLY A 5 2.26 -12.61 7.27
C GLY A 5 1.25 -11.49 7.07
N ILE A 6 1.24 -10.53 7.98
CA ILE A 6 0.48 -9.29 7.82
C ILE A 6 1.29 -8.45 6.85
N ILE A 7 0.96 -8.64 5.59
CA ILE A 7 1.57 -7.94 4.48
C ILE A 7 1.03 -6.52 4.50
N VAL A 8 1.81 -5.57 5.01
CA VAL A 8 1.54 -4.14 4.84
C VAL A 8 1.77 -3.80 3.37
N LEU A 9 0.79 -4.09 2.55
CA LEU A 9 0.83 -3.78 1.12
C LEU A 9 0.67 -2.26 0.95
N VAL A 10 1.61 -1.68 0.23
CA VAL A 10 1.72 -0.28 -0.17
C VAL A 10 0.39 0.32 -0.62
N MET A 11 0.17 1.59 -0.31
CA MET A 11 -0.96 2.43 -0.76
C MET A 11 -1.02 2.63 -2.30
N LEU A 12 -0.94 1.55 -3.06
CA LEU A 12 -1.00 1.54 -4.54
C LEU A 12 -2.32 2.06 -5.09
N GLY A 13 -3.40 1.87 -4.33
CA GLY A 13 -4.71 2.39 -4.70
C GLY A 13 -4.75 3.90 -4.86
N ILE A 14 -3.93 4.64 -4.11
CA ILE A 14 -3.91 6.11 -4.14
C ILE A 14 -3.34 6.63 -5.45
N VAL A 15 -2.32 5.98 -6.01
CA VAL A 15 -1.72 6.37 -7.32
C VAL A 15 -2.77 6.38 -8.42
N ILE A 16 -3.60 5.36 -8.48
CA ILE A 16 -4.61 5.23 -9.53
C ILE A 16 -5.74 6.25 -9.34
N LEU A 17 -6.13 6.52 -8.08
CA LEU A 17 -7.21 7.47 -7.78
C LEU A 17 -6.87 8.89 -8.21
N SER A 18 -5.68 9.35 -7.89
CA SER A 18 -5.22 10.69 -8.25
C SER A 18 -5.06 10.85 -9.77
N MET A 19 -4.61 9.80 -10.46
CA MET A 19 -4.51 9.77 -11.93
C MET A 19 -5.87 9.78 -12.61
N MET A 20 -6.88 9.13 -12.01
CA MET A 20 -8.24 9.15 -12.53
C MET A 20 -9.00 10.45 -12.17
N SER A 21 -8.52 11.23 -11.21
CA SER A 21 -9.20 12.46 -10.74
C SER A 21 -8.98 13.69 -11.62
N GLY A 22 -8.08 13.64 -12.62
CA GLY A 22 -7.90 14.74 -13.56
C GLY A 22 -9.24 15.10 -14.21
N LYS A 23 -9.73 16.34 -14.01
CA LYS A 23 -10.86 16.88 -14.76
C LYS A 23 -10.49 16.83 -16.24
N VAL A 24 -11.10 15.92 -16.98
CA VAL A 24 -11.15 16.04 -18.42
C VAL A 24 -12.02 17.25 -18.68
N GLU A 25 -11.42 18.37 -19.11
CA GLU A 25 -12.19 19.38 -19.79
C GLU A 25 -13.06 18.66 -20.82
N LYS A 26 -14.36 18.97 -20.86
CA LYS A 26 -15.27 18.50 -21.92
C LYS A 26 -14.79 19.06 -23.26
N LYS A 27 -13.68 18.54 -23.75
CA LYS A 27 -13.33 18.64 -25.17
C LYS A 27 -14.19 17.64 -25.91
N SER A 28 -14.70 18.08 -27.06
CA SER A 28 -15.56 17.33 -27.95
C SER A 28 -15.24 15.84 -27.99
N LEU A 29 -16.26 14.99 -28.04
CA LEU A 29 -16.18 13.53 -28.08
C LEU A 29 -15.20 12.94 -29.12
N ASP A 30 -14.77 13.73 -30.09
CA ASP A 30 -13.88 13.33 -31.19
C ASP A 30 -12.39 13.18 -30.81
N GLY A 31 -12.00 13.47 -29.56
CA GLY A 31 -10.60 13.39 -29.11
C GLY A 31 -10.31 12.44 -27.96
N ILE A 32 -11.32 11.72 -27.43
CA ILE A 32 -11.13 10.80 -26.29
C ILE A 32 -10.67 9.43 -26.80
N SER A 33 -9.53 8.93 -26.28
CA SER A 33 -9.08 7.58 -26.60
C SER A 33 -10.06 6.53 -26.08
N LYS A 34 -10.14 5.38 -26.76
CA LYS A 34 -10.96 4.24 -26.29
C LYS A 34 -10.59 3.84 -24.86
N GLU A 35 -9.31 3.90 -24.53
CA GLU A 35 -8.78 3.61 -23.21
C GLU A 35 -9.28 4.62 -22.17
N GLN A 36 -9.25 5.92 -22.48
CA GLN A 36 -9.76 6.96 -21.60
C GLN A 36 -11.27 6.79 -21.35
N ALA A 37 -12.06 6.48 -22.36
CA ALA A 37 -13.50 6.24 -22.17
C ALA A 37 -13.78 5.05 -21.23
N ILE A 38 -12.95 3.99 -21.29
CA ILE A 38 -13.03 2.86 -20.37
C ILE A 38 -12.63 3.28 -18.95
N LEU A 39 -11.54 4.05 -18.81
CA LEU A 39 -11.07 4.56 -17.53
C LEU A 39 -12.13 5.44 -16.84
N ASP A 40 -12.71 6.39 -17.59
CA ASP A 40 -13.72 7.32 -17.07
C ASP A 40 -14.99 6.59 -16.62
N ARG A 41 -15.45 5.59 -17.40
CA ARG A 41 -16.61 4.77 -17.04
C ARG A 41 -16.41 3.99 -15.74
N ASN A 42 -15.20 3.55 -15.46
CA ASN A 42 -14.89 2.75 -14.27
C ASN A 42 -14.38 3.58 -13.09
N LYS A 43 -14.18 4.89 -13.27
CA LYS A 43 -13.54 5.78 -12.30
C LYS A 43 -14.17 5.74 -10.91
N ASP A 44 -15.47 6.00 -10.84
CA ASP A 44 -16.16 6.12 -9.54
C ASP A 44 -16.19 4.78 -8.80
N LYS A 45 -16.49 3.71 -9.54
CA LYS A 45 -16.48 2.36 -8.99
C LYS A 45 -15.10 1.98 -8.46
N TYR A 46 -14.07 2.18 -9.26
CA TYR A 46 -12.72 1.83 -8.86
C TYR A 46 -12.21 2.69 -7.70
N SER A 47 -12.56 3.97 -7.67
CA SER A 47 -12.26 4.89 -6.57
C SER A 47 -12.87 4.42 -5.23
N LYS A 48 -14.08 3.87 -5.26
CA LYS A 48 -14.71 3.26 -4.09
C LYS A 48 -13.89 2.08 -3.57
N HIS A 49 -13.49 1.17 -4.46
CA HIS A 49 -12.69 0.00 -4.08
C HIS A 49 -11.29 0.35 -3.60
N ILE A 50 -10.65 1.42 -4.11
CA ILE A 50 -9.40 1.93 -3.56
C ILE A 50 -9.57 2.33 -2.09
N ARG A 51 -10.66 3.03 -1.74
CA ARG A 51 -10.94 3.39 -0.35
C ARG A 51 -11.11 2.16 0.54
N PHE A 52 -11.82 1.14 0.05
CA PHE A 52 -11.97 -0.13 0.78
C PHE A 52 -10.63 -0.83 0.99
N TYR A 53 -9.81 -0.90 -0.05
CA TYR A 53 -8.48 -1.49 0.02
C TYR A 53 -7.60 -0.77 1.06
N ASN A 54 -7.58 0.57 1.05
CA ASN A 54 -6.83 1.35 2.02
C ASN A 54 -7.31 1.15 3.47
N ARG A 55 -8.63 1.00 3.67
CA ARG A 55 -9.17 0.66 5.01
C ARG A 55 -8.67 -0.69 5.49
N ILE A 56 -8.66 -1.70 4.63
CA ILE A 56 -8.10 -3.02 4.96
C ILE A 56 -6.62 -2.91 5.32
N LEU A 57 -5.82 -2.15 4.56
CA LEU A 57 -4.41 -1.94 4.87
C LEU A 57 -4.18 -1.29 6.23
N ASN A 58 -5.02 -0.33 6.62
CA ASN A 58 -4.96 0.29 7.93
C ASN A 58 -5.30 -0.70 9.06
N ILE A 59 -6.30 -1.56 8.85
CA ILE A 59 -6.64 -2.64 9.80
C ILE A 59 -5.46 -3.60 9.93
N ASP A 60 -4.88 -4.05 8.81
CA ASP A 60 -3.72 -4.95 8.79
C ASP A 60 -2.53 -4.35 9.55
N LYS A 61 -2.28 -3.05 9.36
CA LYS A 61 -1.22 -2.32 10.06
C LYS A 61 -1.46 -2.29 11.58
N GLY A 62 -2.69 -2.00 12.00
CA GLY A 62 -3.05 -2.03 13.42
C GLY A 62 -2.91 -3.44 14.03
N LEU A 63 -3.33 -4.48 13.29
CA LEU A 63 -3.14 -5.87 13.69
C LEU A 63 -1.65 -6.23 13.81
N LEU A 64 -0.81 -5.79 12.86
CA LEU A 64 0.63 -6.03 12.90
C LEU A 64 1.24 -5.49 14.20
N TYR A 65 1.05 -4.20 14.46
CA TYR A 65 1.61 -3.55 15.65
C TYR A 65 1.11 -4.21 16.94
N TYR A 66 -0.18 -4.49 17.02
CA TYR A 66 -0.72 -5.19 18.19
C TYR A 66 -0.06 -6.55 18.40
N PHE A 67 0.13 -7.36 17.37
CA PHE A 67 0.74 -8.69 17.49
C PHE A 67 2.26 -8.68 17.63
N GLU A 68 2.95 -7.63 17.20
CA GLU A 68 4.36 -7.41 17.56
C GLU A 68 4.52 -7.31 19.08
N ASP A 69 3.61 -6.58 19.75
CA ASP A 69 3.60 -6.42 21.19
C ASP A 69 3.03 -7.66 21.91
N ALA A 70 1.79 -8.01 21.60
CA ALA A 70 1.02 -9.01 22.34
C ALA A 70 1.38 -10.47 22.00
N GLY A 71 2.10 -10.71 20.90
CA GLY A 71 2.38 -12.05 20.39
C GLY A 71 1.24 -12.62 19.55
N THR A 72 1.56 -13.70 18.82
CA THR A 72 0.65 -14.32 17.82
C THR A 72 0.06 -15.66 18.29
N ASP A 73 0.42 -16.14 19.44
CA ASP A 73 -0.08 -17.38 20.04
C ASP A 73 -1.21 -17.09 21.05
N LYS A 74 -1.86 -18.13 21.52
CA LYS A 74 -2.96 -18.00 22.51
C LYS A 74 -2.51 -17.46 23.85
N LYS A 75 -1.23 -17.53 24.14
CA LYS A 75 -0.66 -17.02 25.36
C LYS A 75 -0.26 -15.57 25.15
N PHE A 76 -1.08 -14.66 25.67
CA PHE A 76 -0.80 -13.24 25.65
C PHE A 76 0.54 -12.93 26.31
N ARG A 77 1.37 -12.12 25.66
CA ARG A 77 2.63 -11.64 26.26
C ARG A 77 2.34 -10.38 27.05
N THR A 78 2.56 -10.43 28.35
CA THR A 78 2.59 -9.22 29.16
C THR A 78 3.93 -8.53 28.92
N ILE A 79 3.90 -7.34 28.36
CA ILE A 79 5.10 -6.50 28.25
C ILE A 79 5.16 -5.68 29.53
N GLN A 80 6.15 -5.97 30.39
CA GLN A 80 6.37 -5.17 31.57
C GLN A 80 6.88 -3.79 31.15
N ASN A 81 6.14 -2.74 31.52
CA ASN A 81 6.47 -1.31 31.38
C ASN A 81 6.29 -0.66 30.01
N GLU A 82 5.62 -1.26 29.03
CA GLU A 82 5.33 -0.61 27.77
C GLU A 82 3.82 -0.50 27.51
N ASP A 83 3.42 0.62 26.93
CA ASP A 83 2.02 0.85 26.51
C ASP A 83 1.74 0.04 25.23
N ILE A 84 0.97 -1.02 25.35
CA ILE A 84 0.52 -1.79 24.16
C ILE A 84 -0.41 -0.92 23.31
N THR A 85 -0.06 -0.75 22.04
CA THR A 85 -0.87 0.00 21.09
C THR A 85 -1.87 -0.92 20.39
N ALA A 86 -3.13 -0.90 20.80
CA ALA A 86 -4.22 -1.65 20.14
C ALA A 86 -5.07 -0.74 19.25
N ASP A 87 -4.44 0.04 18.35
CA ASP A 87 -5.14 0.93 17.43
C ASP A 87 -5.52 0.20 16.12
N ILE A 88 -6.41 -0.78 16.25
CA ILE A 88 -6.97 -1.52 15.13
C ILE A 88 -8.28 -0.83 14.71
N ALA A 89 -8.19 0.06 13.73
CA ALA A 89 -9.30 0.93 13.33
C ALA A 89 -10.28 0.20 12.38
N ILE A 90 -11.29 -0.48 12.93
CA ILE A 90 -12.46 -0.95 12.18
C ILE A 90 -13.58 0.03 12.49
N ASP A 91 -13.86 0.96 11.59
CA ASP A 91 -14.89 1.95 11.81
C ASP A 91 -16.26 1.55 11.18
N LYS A 92 -17.32 2.04 11.80
CA LYS A 92 -18.70 1.80 11.35
C LYS A 92 -18.92 2.32 9.93
N ASP A 93 -18.34 3.46 9.56
CA ASP A 93 -18.49 4.04 8.21
C ASP A 93 -17.99 3.07 7.12
N PHE A 94 -16.89 2.36 7.38
CA PHE A 94 -16.40 1.36 6.44
C PHE A 94 -17.42 0.23 6.22
N ILE A 95 -17.98 -0.31 7.31
CA ILE A 95 -18.99 -1.37 7.25
C ILE A 95 -20.27 -0.86 6.56
N ASP A 96 -20.72 0.35 6.89
CA ASP A 96 -21.91 0.96 6.27
C ASP A 96 -21.71 1.16 4.76
N LYS A 97 -20.51 1.57 4.31
CA LYS A 97 -20.20 1.67 2.87
C LYS A 97 -20.17 0.34 2.14
N LEU A 98 -19.78 -0.74 2.81
CA LEU A 98 -19.89 -2.10 2.26
C LEU A 98 -21.38 -2.55 2.17
N LYS A 99 -22.21 -2.20 3.15
CA LYS A 99 -23.65 -2.47 3.13
C LYS A 99 -24.39 -1.64 2.07
N GLU A 100 -24.02 -0.39 1.88
CA GLU A 100 -24.52 0.42 0.76
C GLU A 100 -24.20 -0.24 -0.59
N LEU A 101 -22.99 -0.81 -0.73
CA LEU A 101 -22.63 -1.58 -1.92
C LEU A 101 -23.51 -2.84 -2.05
N GLU A 102 -23.75 -3.57 -0.96
CA GLU A 102 -24.59 -4.78 -0.94
C GLU A 102 -26.02 -4.50 -1.39
N THR A 103 -26.63 -3.44 -0.85
CA THR A 103 -28.02 -3.08 -1.12
C THR A 103 -28.26 -2.30 -2.40
N SER A 104 -27.18 -1.81 -3.05
CA SER A 104 -27.30 -1.05 -4.29
C SER A 104 -27.94 -1.89 -5.40
N LYS A 105 -28.71 -1.25 -6.31
CA LYS A 105 -29.38 -1.90 -7.46
C LYS A 105 -28.41 -2.22 -8.60
N GLU A 106 -27.16 -1.75 -8.53
CA GLU A 106 -26.18 -2.00 -9.56
C GLU A 106 -25.77 -3.47 -9.63
N ARG A 107 -25.45 -3.93 -10.84
CA ARG A 107 -24.93 -5.29 -11.02
C ARG A 107 -23.59 -5.44 -10.32
N LYS A 108 -23.50 -6.35 -9.35
CA LYS A 108 -22.27 -6.68 -8.61
C LYS A 108 -21.33 -7.50 -9.49
N ASP A 109 -20.11 -7.00 -9.68
CA ASP A 109 -19.04 -7.80 -10.25
C ASP A 109 -18.32 -8.63 -9.17
N GLU A 110 -17.23 -9.30 -9.56
CA GLU A 110 -16.49 -10.16 -8.64
C GLU A 110 -15.85 -9.34 -7.49
N MET A 111 -15.33 -8.15 -7.77
CA MET A 111 -14.71 -7.28 -6.79
C MET A 111 -15.73 -6.79 -5.75
N ASP A 112 -16.95 -6.41 -6.18
CA ASP A 112 -18.06 -6.06 -5.30
C ASP A 112 -18.42 -7.22 -4.37
N LYS A 113 -18.59 -8.44 -4.94
CA LYS A 113 -18.94 -9.63 -4.17
C LYS A 113 -17.90 -9.97 -3.09
N LYS A 114 -16.61 -9.82 -3.44
CA LYS A 114 -15.51 -10.05 -2.48
C LYS A 114 -15.46 -8.98 -1.39
N ALA A 115 -15.77 -7.72 -1.72
CA ALA A 115 -15.88 -6.64 -0.75
C ALA A 115 -17.04 -6.91 0.25
N ILE A 116 -18.21 -7.24 -0.26
CA ILE A 116 -19.41 -7.56 0.55
C ILE A 116 -19.14 -8.74 1.49
N ALA A 117 -18.41 -9.75 1.05
CA ALA A 117 -18.10 -10.93 1.86
C ALA A 117 -17.25 -10.62 3.12
N MET A 118 -16.70 -9.40 3.24
CA MET A 118 -16.00 -8.97 4.45
C MET A 118 -16.91 -8.49 5.57
N ILE A 119 -18.17 -8.11 5.27
CA ILE A 119 -19.10 -7.51 6.24
C ILE A 119 -19.22 -8.34 7.53
N PRO A 120 -19.56 -9.65 7.48
CA PRO A 120 -19.83 -10.41 8.71
C PRO A 120 -18.61 -10.49 9.64
N ILE A 121 -17.39 -10.58 9.08
CA ILE A 121 -16.20 -10.68 9.92
C ILE A 121 -15.81 -9.32 10.50
N LEU A 122 -15.97 -8.23 9.74
CA LEU A 122 -15.69 -6.88 10.23
C LEU A 122 -16.68 -6.48 11.34
N GLU A 123 -17.98 -6.83 11.20
CA GLU A 123 -18.97 -6.63 12.25
C GLU A 123 -18.64 -7.40 13.54
N LYS A 124 -18.09 -8.60 13.39
CA LYS A 124 -17.64 -9.40 14.54
C LYS A 124 -16.39 -8.83 15.21
N MET A 125 -15.45 -8.33 14.42
CA MET A 125 -14.17 -7.80 14.93
C MET A 125 -14.33 -6.41 15.55
N MET A 126 -15.18 -5.54 15.00
CA MET A 126 -15.33 -4.15 15.42
C MET A 126 -15.52 -3.99 16.94
N PRO A 127 -16.51 -4.67 17.59
CA PRO A 127 -16.68 -4.50 19.03
C PRO A 127 -15.48 -4.97 19.84
N ILE A 128 -14.78 -6.03 19.40
CA ILE A 128 -13.56 -6.52 20.05
C ILE A 128 -12.45 -5.46 20.00
N THR A 129 -12.22 -4.90 18.81
CA THR A 129 -11.15 -3.91 18.61
C THR A 129 -11.47 -2.57 19.28
N ASP A 130 -12.74 -2.16 19.35
CA ASP A 130 -13.14 -0.95 20.07
C ASP A 130 -12.98 -1.12 21.60
N GLU A 131 -13.31 -2.30 22.12
CA GLU A 131 -13.09 -2.62 23.53
C GLU A 131 -11.60 -2.70 23.86
N MET A 132 -10.78 -3.30 22.99
CA MET A 132 -9.32 -3.30 23.14
C MET A 132 -8.75 -1.88 23.17
N ARG A 133 -9.14 -1.04 22.21
CA ARG A 133 -8.70 0.37 22.18
C ARG A 133 -9.03 1.10 23.47
N THR A 134 -10.25 0.95 23.96
CA THR A 134 -10.71 1.58 25.20
C THR A 134 -9.93 1.08 26.41
N TYR A 135 -9.76 -0.24 26.52
CA TYR A 135 -9.06 -0.91 27.60
C TYR A 135 -7.60 -0.45 27.74
N TYR A 136 -6.86 -0.46 26.60
CA TYR A 136 -5.46 -0.03 26.62
C TYR A 136 -5.32 1.48 26.78
N LYS A 137 -6.15 2.30 26.15
CA LYS A 137 -6.16 3.76 26.31
C LYS A 137 -6.39 4.18 27.77
N ASN A 138 -7.28 3.49 28.48
CA ASN A 138 -7.60 3.80 29.87
C ASN A 138 -6.64 3.12 30.87
N LYS A 139 -5.66 2.38 30.38
CA LYS A 139 -4.70 1.62 31.20
C LYS A 139 -5.38 0.68 32.22
N GLU A 140 -6.53 0.10 31.83
CA GLU A 140 -7.30 -0.80 32.70
C GLU A 140 -6.50 -2.05 33.08
N TYR A 141 -5.54 -2.46 32.26
CA TYR A 141 -4.61 -3.56 32.53
C TYR A 141 -3.79 -3.41 33.82
N LEU A 142 -3.61 -2.18 34.32
CA LEU A 142 -2.96 -1.93 35.59
C LEU A 142 -3.84 -2.33 36.79
N LYS A 143 -5.16 -2.46 36.59
CA LYS A 143 -6.13 -2.81 37.64
C LYS A 143 -6.43 -4.29 37.69
N ASP A 144 -6.46 -4.96 36.53
CA ASP A 144 -6.85 -6.37 36.40
C ASP A 144 -5.68 -7.30 36.03
N ASN A 145 -4.46 -6.82 36.09
CA ASN A 145 -3.26 -7.59 35.78
C ASN A 145 -3.36 -8.33 34.43
N TYR A 146 -3.90 -7.65 33.39
CA TYR A 146 -4.08 -8.15 32.03
C TYR A 146 -5.10 -9.30 31.85
N GLU A 147 -5.97 -9.59 32.82
CA GLU A 147 -6.98 -10.65 32.68
C GLU A 147 -7.91 -10.39 31.49
N LYS A 148 -8.43 -9.18 31.39
CA LYS A 148 -9.29 -8.79 30.26
C LYS A 148 -8.52 -8.75 28.93
N ALA A 149 -7.26 -8.36 28.95
CA ALA A 149 -6.40 -8.39 27.76
C ALA A 149 -6.30 -9.79 27.16
N GLN A 150 -6.09 -10.81 28.01
CA GLN A 150 -6.03 -12.21 27.58
C GLN A 150 -7.34 -12.68 26.94
N VAL A 151 -8.49 -12.26 27.45
CA VAL A 151 -9.81 -12.57 26.87
C VAL A 151 -9.96 -11.92 25.51
N LEU A 152 -9.72 -10.62 25.39
CA LEU A 152 -9.82 -9.85 24.16
C LEU A 152 -8.84 -10.37 23.08
N HIS A 153 -7.62 -10.68 23.45
CA HIS A 153 -6.64 -11.30 22.58
C HIS A 153 -7.13 -12.64 22.01
N THR A 154 -7.66 -13.49 22.86
CA THR A 154 -8.22 -14.79 22.44
C THR A 154 -9.42 -14.63 21.47
N GLN A 155 -10.30 -13.67 21.77
CA GLN A 155 -11.43 -13.35 20.89
C GLN A 155 -10.97 -12.81 19.54
N LEU A 156 -9.96 -11.93 19.51
CA LEU A 156 -9.39 -11.41 18.27
C LEU A 156 -8.75 -12.53 17.44
N LEU A 157 -7.92 -13.38 18.07
CA LEU A 157 -7.30 -14.55 17.41
C LEU A 157 -8.34 -15.45 16.73
N ALA A 158 -9.49 -15.67 17.38
CA ALA A 158 -10.56 -16.51 16.84
C ALA A 158 -11.24 -15.94 15.56
N THR A 159 -10.97 -14.66 15.23
CA THR A 159 -11.49 -14.00 14.03
C THR A 159 -10.49 -13.96 12.87
N LEU A 160 -9.18 -14.08 13.15
CA LEU A 160 -8.10 -13.80 12.20
C LEU A 160 -8.12 -14.70 10.96
N ASP A 161 -8.32 -15.99 11.12
CA ASP A 161 -8.30 -16.91 9.96
C ASP A 161 -9.37 -16.53 8.95
N LYS A 162 -10.57 -16.22 9.43
CA LYS A 162 -11.66 -15.78 8.56
C LYS A 162 -11.39 -14.41 7.96
N TYR A 163 -10.91 -13.46 8.75
CA TYR A 163 -10.51 -12.14 8.27
C TYR A 163 -9.46 -12.24 7.16
N ASN A 164 -8.38 -12.97 7.41
CA ASN A 164 -7.31 -13.17 6.44
C ASN A 164 -7.82 -13.83 5.14
N GLN A 165 -8.69 -14.83 5.25
CA GLN A 165 -9.28 -15.50 4.08
C GLN A 165 -10.07 -14.54 3.19
N VAL A 166 -11.00 -13.76 3.77
CA VAL A 166 -11.87 -12.88 2.98
C VAL A 166 -11.12 -11.68 2.44
N THR A 167 -10.23 -11.06 3.24
CA THR A 167 -9.43 -9.91 2.80
C THR A 167 -8.41 -10.30 1.75
N LYS A 168 -7.74 -11.45 1.87
CA LYS A 168 -6.84 -11.97 0.83
C LYS A 168 -7.59 -12.21 -0.48
N SER A 169 -8.80 -12.79 -0.41
CA SER A 169 -9.64 -13.00 -1.59
C SER A 169 -10.00 -11.69 -2.29
N TYR A 170 -10.38 -10.66 -1.53
CA TYR A 170 -10.66 -9.32 -2.05
C TYR A 170 -9.40 -8.66 -2.64
N LYS A 171 -8.29 -8.65 -1.90
CA LYS A 171 -7.01 -8.06 -2.35
C LYS A 171 -6.56 -8.64 -3.68
N ASN A 172 -6.63 -9.96 -3.86
CA ASN A 172 -6.23 -10.62 -5.10
C ASN A 172 -7.05 -10.12 -6.31
N VAL A 173 -8.37 -9.97 -6.18
CA VAL A 173 -9.23 -9.47 -7.26
C VAL A 173 -8.96 -7.98 -7.52
N PHE A 174 -8.79 -7.20 -6.46
CA PHE A 174 -8.45 -5.77 -6.55
C PHE A 174 -7.11 -5.55 -7.26
N GLU A 175 -6.06 -6.28 -6.90
CA GLU A 175 -4.73 -6.19 -7.52
C GLU A 175 -4.76 -6.55 -9.00
N LYS A 176 -5.46 -7.62 -9.36
CA LYS A 176 -5.65 -7.99 -10.76
C LYS A 176 -6.32 -6.87 -11.55
N LYS A 177 -7.37 -6.28 -10.99
CA LYS A 177 -8.08 -5.16 -11.61
C LYS A 177 -7.21 -3.91 -11.69
N SER A 178 -6.43 -3.63 -10.65
CA SER A 178 -5.42 -2.56 -10.63
C SER A 178 -4.42 -2.70 -11.77
N ASP A 179 -3.89 -3.90 -11.99
CA ASP A 179 -2.93 -4.15 -13.07
C ASP A 179 -3.55 -3.98 -14.47
N GLU A 180 -4.83 -4.33 -14.64
CA GLU A 180 -5.57 -4.05 -15.90
C GLU A 180 -5.69 -2.55 -16.14
N ILE A 181 -6.06 -1.78 -15.11
CA ILE A 181 -6.21 -0.32 -15.19
C ILE A 181 -4.86 0.34 -15.50
N LYS A 182 -3.77 -0.08 -14.85
CA LYS A 182 -2.42 0.42 -15.13
C LYS A 182 -2.03 0.21 -16.59
N LYS A 183 -2.31 -0.95 -17.14
CA LYS A 183 -2.06 -1.23 -18.58
C LYS A 183 -2.83 -0.29 -19.49
N LEU A 184 -4.08 0.02 -19.16
CA LEU A 184 -4.89 0.99 -19.92
C LEU A 184 -4.30 2.39 -19.81
N MET A 185 -3.89 2.82 -18.62
CA MET A 185 -3.28 4.14 -18.37
C MET A 185 -1.97 4.31 -19.14
N ILE A 186 -1.11 3.30 -19.14
CA ILE A 186 0.15 3.30 -19.91
C ILE A 186 -0.15 3.52 -21.40
N LYS A 187 -1.11 2.78 -21.96
CA LYS A 187 -1.50 2.93 -23.35
C LYS A 187 -2.08 4.31 -23.66
N ASP A 188 -2.90 4.84 -22.76
CA ASP A 188 -3.51 6.17 -22.93
C ASP A 188 -2.46 7.28 -22.88
N TYR A 189 -1.51 7.26 -21.93
CA TYR A 189 -0.43 8.25 -21.88
C TYR A 189 0.45 8.21 -23.13
N ASP A 190 0.79 7.02 -23.62
CA ASP A 190 1.56 6.87 -24.87
C ASP A 190 0.82 7.45 -26.08
N LYS A 191 -0.46 7.09 -26.26
CA LYS A 191 -1.29 7.61 -27.36
C LYS A 191 -1.43 9.14 -27.32
N ARG A 192 -1.61 9.71 -26.13
CA ARG A 192 -1.72 11.17 -25.95
C ARG A 192 -0.37 11.88 -25.98
N LYS A 193 0.73 11.13 -26.13
CA LYS A 193 2.10 11.68 -26.11
C LYS A 193 2.39 12.48 -24.83
N GLN A 194 1.93 11.97 -23.69
CA GLN A 194 2.19 12.51 -22.35
C GLN A 194 3.46 11.86 -21.80
N PHE A 195 4.60 12.15 -22.38
CA PHE A 195 5.85 11.43 -22.15
C PHE A 195 6.41 11.61 -20.71
N ILE A 196 6.17 12.75 -20.08
CA ILE A 196 6.61 13.01 -18.71
C ILE A 196 5.78 12.13 -17.75
N THR A 197 4.46 12.24 -17.84
CA THR A 197 3.54 11.43 -17.03
C THR A 197 3.75 9.93 -17.29
N TYR A 198 3.95 9.53 -18.53
CA TYR A 198 4.25 8.14 -18.92
C TYR A 198 5.52 7.61 -18.25
N ASN A 199 6.64 8.35 -18.37
CA ASN A 199 7.92 7.91 -17.82
C ASN A 199 7.90 7.87 -16.28
N GLN A 200 7.27 8.86 -15.64
CA GLN A 200 7.05 8.87 -14.20
C GLN A 200 6.28 7.62 -13.75
N PHE A 201 5.19 7.30 -14.47
CA PHE A 201 4.36 6.14 -14.16
C PHE A 201 5.08 4.82 -14.39
N MET A 202 5.95 4.74 -15.41
CA MET A 202 6.78 3.57 -15.65
C MET A 202 7.76 3.33 -14.51
N PHE A 203 8.41 4.37 -13.97
CA PHE A 203 9.28 4.25 -12.80
C PHE A 203 8.52 3.68 -11.59
N ILE A 204 7.35 4.25 -11.28
CA ILE A 204 6.48 3.77 -10.20
C ILE A 204 6.09 2.30 -10.40
N THR A 205 5.72 1.93 -11.64
CA THR A 205 5.33 0.56 -11.97
C THR A 205 6.47 -0.45 -11.78
N GLU A 206 7.69 -0.09 -12.14
CA GLU A 206 8.84 -0.96 -11.92
C GLU A 206 9.24 -1.04 -10.43
N GLY A 207 9.16 0.07 -9.69
CA GLY A 207 9.36 0.08 -8.24
C GLY A 207 8.34 -0.79 -7.50
N GLU A 208 7.05 -0.70 -7.91
CA GLU A 208 5.99 -1.56 -7.36
C GLU A 208 6.29 -3.05 -7.53
N LYS A 209 6.87 -3.46 -8.65
CA LYS A 209 7.24 -4.86 -8.87
C LYS A 209 8.28 -5.33 -7.85
N ILE A 210 9.24 -4.48 -7.50
CA ILE A 210 10.26 -4.79 -6.47
C ILE A 210 9.57 -5.02 -5.13
N ILE A 211 8.67 -4.11 -4.73
CA ILE A 211 7.93 -4.24 -3.48
C ILE A 211 7.05 -5.50 -3.48
N LYS A 212 6.35 -5.79 -4.58
CA LYS A 212 5.56 -7.03 -4.72
C LYS A 212 6.43 -8.29 -4.61
N GLU A 213 7.65 -8.27 -5.15
CA GLU A 213 8.56 -9.42 -5.06
C GLU A 213 9.10 -9.62 -3.63
N ILE A 214 9.39 -8.54 -2.90
CA ILE A 214 9.72 -8.59 -1.47
C ILE A 214 8.61 -9.29 -0.69
N HIS A 215 7.36 -8.89 -0.90
CA HIS A 215 6.21 -9.48 -0.26
C HIS A 215 5.99 -10.96 -0.66
N LYS A 216 6.15 -11.28 -1.93
CA LYS A 216 5.98 -12.64 -2.44
C LYS A 216 7.00 -13.60 -1.83
N GLN A 217 8.21 -13.12 -1.57
CA GLN A 217 9.26 -13.89 -0.91
C GLN A 217 9.15 -13.81 0.63
N GLU A 218 8.17 -13.06 1.16
CA GLU A 218 7.96 -12.85 2.60
C GLU A 218 9.24 -12.38 3.31
N LEU A 219 9.95 -11.40 2.71
CA LEU A 219 11.19 -10.88 3.24
C LEU A 219 10.95 -9.80 4.30
N ASP A 220 11.65 -9.91 5.40
CA ASP A 220 11.74 -8.92 6.46
C ASP A 220 13.20 -8.70 6.91
N ALA A 221 13.45 -7.72 7.78
CA ALA A 221 14.79 -7.41 8.28
C ALA A 221 15.52 -8.62 8.91
N SER A 222 14.79 -9.63 9.39
CA SER A 222 15.38 -10.80 10.05
C SER A 222 15.91 -11.85 9.07
N ASP A 223 15.39 -11.90 7.84
CA ASP A 223 15.65 -13.04 6.96
C ASP A 223 15.95 -12.70 5.50
N PHE A 224 15.84 -11.44 5.06
CA PHE A 224 16.02 -11.04 3.65
C PHE A 224 17.35 -11.45 3.06
N ILE A 225 18.43 -11.51 3.85
CA ILE A 225 19.75 -11.91 3.37
C ILE A 225 19.88 -13.42 3.12
N SER A 226 19.05 -14.22 3.77
CA SER A 226 19.07 -15.69 3.63
C SER A 226 18.08 -16.18 2.57
N LYS A 227 16.96 -15.45 2.37
CA LYS A 227 15.87 -15.80 1.44
C LYS A 227 15.92 -15.01 0.15
N GLY A 228 16.42 -13.77 0.19
CA GLY A 228 16.39 -12.83 -0.92
C GLY A 228 17.23 -13.29 -2.11
N ASN A 229 16.68 -13.16 -3.31
CA ASN A 229 17.38 -13.46 -4.56
C ASN A 229 17.98 -12.20 -5.18
N ALA A 230 19.24 -11.86 -4.83
CA ALA A 230 19.93 -10.67 -5.31
C ALA A 230 19.90 -10.56 -6.85
N LYS A 231 20.14 -11.65 -7.59
CA LYS A 231 20.13 -11.65 -9.06
C LYS A 231 18.78 -11.24 -9.64
N GLN A 232 17.70 -11.65 -9.01
CA GLN A 232 16.35 -11.28 -9.43
C GLN A 232 16.09 -9.80 -9.15
N PHE A 233 16.39 -9.32 -7.94
CA PHE A 233 16.24 -7.92 -7.58
C PHE A 233 17.09 -6.99 -8.43
N LYS A 234 18.31 -7.37 -8.76
CA LYS A 234 19.19 -6.61 -9.67
C LYS A 234 18.58 -6.41 -11.06
N LYS A 235 18.00 -7.47 -11.65
CA LYS A 235 17.28 -7.34 -12.92
C LYS A 235 16.07 -6.42 -12.86
N MET A 236 15.41 -6.35 -11.71
CA MET A 236 14.26 -5.48 -11.51
C MET A 236 14.72 -4.03 -11.31
N GLU A 237 15.76 -3.83 -10.52
CA GLU A 237 16.41 -2.53 -10.29
C GLU A 237 16.89 -1.93 -11.62
N GLU A 238 17.59 -2.66 -12.47
CA GLU A 238 18.06 -2.19 -13.79
C GLU A 238 16.92 -1.66 -14.67
N LYS A 239 15.71 -2.22 -14.58
CA LYS A 239 14.53 -1.73 -15.30
C LYS A 239 13.98 -0.45 -14.68
N MET A 240 13.95 -0.40 -13.36
CA MET A 240 13.50 0.76 -12.61
C MET A 240 14.44 1.94 -12.81
N ASP A 241 15.75 1.73 -12.73
CA ASP A 241 16.76 2.76 -12.98
C ASP A 241 16.67 3.33 -14.41
N LYS A 242 16.54 2.47 -15.41
CA LYS A 242 16.31 2.91 -16.80
C LYS A 242 15.04 3.76 -16.94
N ALA A 243 13.97 3.44 -16.20
CA ALA A 243 12.76 4.22 -16.20
C ALA A 243 12.98 5.58 -15.53
N LEU A 244 13.72 5.64 -14.42
CA LEU A 244 14.09 6.88 -13.73
C LEU A 244 14.92 7.80 -14.63
N ILE A 245 15.96 7.28 -15.27
CA ILE A 245 16.79 8.04 -16.22
C ILE A 245 15.97 8.63 -17.36
N LYS A 246 15.02 7.85 -17.93
CA LYS A 246 14.11 8.33 -18.98
C LYS A 246 13.19 9.42 -18.46
N PHE A 247 12.69 9.28 -17.25
CA PHE A 247 11.85 10.27 -16.62
C PHE A 247 12.64 11.59 -16.42
N GLU A 248 13.80 11.56 -15.78
CA GLU A 248 14.63 12.74 -15.57
C GLU A 248 15.05 13.42 -16.89
N LYS A 249 15.35 12.63 -17.92
CA LYS A 249 15.61 13.16 -19.26
C LYS A 249 14.38 13.87 -19.83
N SER A 250 13.20 13.35 -19.61
CA SER A 250 11.95 13.96 -20.12
C SER A 250 11.64 15.31 -19.48
N LEU A 251 12.05 15.55 -18.24
CA LEU A 251 11.90 16.81 -17.51
C LEU A 251 12.71 17.97 -18.10
N LYS A 252 13.73 17.70 -18.92
CA LYS A 252 14.51 18.73 -19.60
C LYS A 252 13.76 19.37 -20.77
N ASN A 253 12.65 18.78 -21.21
CA ASN A 253 11.82 19.29 -22.29
C ASN A 253 10.74 20.23 -21.76
N THR A 254 11.04 21.52 -21.70
CA THR A 254 10.14 22.56 -21.17
C THR A 254 8.81 22.66 -21.95
N LYS A 255 8.86 22.50 -23.28
CA LYS A 255 7.63 22.49 -24.12
C LYS A 255 6.73 21.30 -23.78
N GLN A 256 7.32 20.16 -23.46
CA GLN A 256 6.55 18.98 -23.05
C GLN A 256 5.97 19.15 -21.64
N LEU A 257 6.72 19.79 -20.72
CA LEU A 257 6.20 20.15 -19.38
C LEU A 257 4.94 21.00 -19.50
N GLU A 258 5.02 22.12 -20.24
CA GLU A 258 3.90 23.02 -20.47
C GLU A 258 2.70 22.31 -21.11
N LYS A 259 2.95 21.49 -22.15
CA LYS A 259 1.92 20.70 -22.82
C LYS A 259 1.19 19.75 -21.85
N GLU A 260 1.89 19.20 -20.88
CA GLU A 260 1.33 18.30 -19.86
C GLU A 260 0.80 19.04 -18.61
N GLY A 261 0.88 20.40 -18.59
CA GLY A 261 0.38 21.25 -17.53
C GLY A 261 1.29 21.33 -16.30
N TYR A 262 2.59 21.11 -16.48
CA TYR A 262 3.60 21.22 -15.45
C TYR A 262 4.48 22.46 -15.64
N MET A 263 4.98 22.99 -14.53
CA MET A 263 6.01 24.04 -14.52
C MET A 263 7.40 23.42 -14.32
N PRO A 264 8.48 24.08 -14.80
CA PRO A 264 9.83 23.71 -14.42
C PRO A 264 9.98 23.66 -12.89
N GLY A 265 10.54 22.56 -12.37
CA GLY A 265 10.72 22.35 -10.94
C GLY A 265 9.57 21.66 -10.20
N ASP A 266 8.38 21.53 -10.79
CA ASP A 266 7.25 20.86 -10.12
C ASP A 266 7.59 19.43 -9.66
N HIS A 267 8.49 18.75 -10.36
CA HIS A 267 8.86 17.36 -10.10
C HIS A 267 10.09 17.19 -9.19
N SER A 268 10.68 18.28 -8.66
CA SER A 268 11.94 18.22 -7.90
C SER A 268 11.86 17.28 -6.69
N GLU A 269 10.79 17.40 -5.88
CA GLU A 269 10.57 16.54 -4.72
C GLU A 269 10.36 15.07 -5.12
N PHE A 270 9.60 14.84 -6.19
CA PHE A 270 9.43 13.48 -6.71
C PHE A 270 10.76 12.86 -7.14
N VAL A 271 11.59 13.60 -7.89
CA VAL A 271 12.92 13.14 -8.33
C VAL A 271 13.79 12.80 -7.12
N GLN A 272 13.80 13.65 -6.09
CA GLN A 272 14.57 13.41 -4.86
C GLN A 272 14.13 12.10 -4.19
N LYS A 273 12.81 11.88 -4.03
CA LYS A 273 12.29 10.65 -3.41
C LYS A 273 12.52 9.42 -4.29
N ALA A 274 12.41 9.56 -5.61
CA ALA A 274 12.68 8.49 -6.56
C ALA A 274 14.14 8.04 -6.52
N ASN A 275 15.09 8.99 -6.49
CA ASN A 275 16.51 8.71 -6.34
C ASN A 275 16.83 8.04 -5.00
N LYS A 276 16.23 8.52 -3.90
CA LYS A 276 16.39 7.89 -2.58
C LYS A 276 15.90 6.44 -2.59
N PHE A 277 14.74 6.17 -3.19
CA PHE A 277 14.21 4.82 -3.30
C PHE A 277 15.13 3.94 -4.17
N ASN A 278 15.60 4.44 -5.32
CA ASN A 278 16.55 3.71 -6.17
C ASN A 278 17.85 3.36 -5.41
N GLN A 279 18.39 4.29 -4.65
CA GLN A 279 19.55 4.05 -3.79
C GLN A 279 19.26 2.98 -2.72
N SER A 280 18.09 3.02 -2.07
CA SER A 280 17.71 2.01 -1.06
C SER A 280 17.65 0.61 -1.66
N VAL A 281 17.11 0.47 -2.89
CA VAL A 281 17.09 -0.81 -3.61
C VAL A 281 18.51 -1.32 -3.89
N ASN A 282 19.41 -0.45 -4.29
CA ASN A 282 20.80 -0.81 -4.51
C ASN A 282 21.50 -1.29 -3.23
N VAL A 283 21.29 -0.59 -2.11
CA VAL A 283 21.82 -1.00 -0.80
C VAL A 283 21.25 -2.36 -0.38
N PHE A 284 19.95 -2.58 -0.54
CA PHE A 284 19.30 -3.85 -0.27
C PHE A 284 19.93 -5.02 -1.04
N ILE A 285 20.15 -4.84 -2.35
CA ILE A 285 20.80 -5.85 -3.20
C ILE A 285 22.21 -6.14 -2.71
N GLN A 286 23.01 -5.09 -2.43
CA GLN A 286 24.37 -5.24 -1.93
C GLN A 286 24.43 -5.99 -0.60
N ARG A 287 23.49 -5.72 0.32
CA ARG A 287 23.43 -6.42 1.61
C ARG A 287 23.13 -7.92 1.42
N ILE A 288 22.23 -8.29 0.51
CA ILE A 288 21.99 -9.70 0.18
C ILE A 288 23.25 -10.36 -0.39
N GLU A 289 23.94 -9.69 -1.33
CA GLU A 289 25.18 -10.21 -1.96
C GLU A 289 26.31 -10.40 -0.94
N LYS A 290 26.50 -9.41 -0.05
CA LYS A 290 27.55 -9.42 1.00
C LYS A 290 27.15 -10.20 2.25
N LYS A 291 25.90 -10.68 2.35
CA LYS A 291 25.31 -11.31 3.54
C LYS A 291 25.36 -10.40 4.78
N GLU A 292 25.16 -9.11 4.59
CA GLU A 292 25.19 -8.09 5.64
C GLU A 292 23.85 -8.01 6.36
N LYS A 293 23.83 -8.49 7.61
CA LYS A 293 22.61 -8.56 8.43
C LYS A 293 22.10 -7.19 8.83
N ALA A 294 20.78 -7.07 9.03
CA ALA A 294 20.20 -5.93 9.72
C ALA A 294 20.68 -5.86 11.18
N SER A 295 20.64 -4.67 11.75
CA SER A 295 20.96 -4.46 13.16
C SER A 295 20.00 -5.24 14.06
N HIS A 296 20.41 -5.51 15.29
CA HIS A 296 19.55 -6.18 16.27
C HIS A 296 18.27 -5.38 16.51
N SER A 297 18.35 -4.05 16.56
CA SER A 297 17.20 -3.17 16.72
C SER A 297 16.18 -3.33 15.59
N SER A 298 16.65 -3.36 14.34
CA SER A 298 15.78 -3.52 13.18
C SER A 298 15.16 -4.91 13.05
N VAL A 299 15.81 -5.93 13.60
CA VAL A 299 15.24 -7.29 13.65
C VAL A 299 14.14 -7.40 14.72
N SER A 300 14.26 -6.63 15.80
CA SER A 300 13.31 -6.67 16.92
C SER A 300 12.15 -5.70 16.80
N ASP A 301 12.30 -4.61 16.05
CA ASP A 301 11.32 -3.54 15.94
C ASP A 301 11.22 -3.00 14.49
N SER A 302 10.01 -3.04 13.95
CA SER A 302 9.71 -2.59 12.59
C SER A 302 9.96 -1.09 12.36
N PHE A 303 9.88 -0.25 13.39
CA PHE A 303 10.18 1.18 13.29
C PHE A 303 11.67 1.40 12.97
N PHE A 304 12.57 0.71 13.66
CA PHE A 304 14.00 0.78 13.35
C PHE A 304 14.32 0.18 11.98
N ALA A 305 13.64 -0.92 11.60
CA ALA A 305 13.78 -1.51 10.28
C ALA A 305 13.42 -0.52 9.15
N GLN A 306 12.39 0.31 9.32
CA GLN A 306 12.02 1.34 8.34
C GLN A 306 13.09 2.44 8.18
N THR A 307 13.93 2.65 9.17
CA THR A 307 14.98 3.69 9.16
C THR A 307 16.35 3.16 8.75
N GLU A 308 16.59 1.86 8.82
CA GLU A 308 17.86 1.23 8.45
C GLU A 308 17.93 0.99 6.94
N ASP A 309 18.88 1.62 6.26
CA ASP A 309 19.04 1.53 4.82
C ASP A 309 19.20 0.09 4.33
N GLY A 310 18.46 -0.24 3.27
CA GLY A 310 18.53 -1.52 2.60
C GLY A 310 17.85 -2.68 3.34
N THR A 311 16.97 -2.43 4.31
CA THR A 311 16.01 -3.42 4.80
C THR A 311 14.75 -3.44 3.93
N PRO A 312 13.99 -4.54 3.87
CA PRO A 312 12.70 -4.59 3.17
C PRO A 312 11.73 -3.48 3.62
N GLU A 313 11.66 -3.21 4.92
CA GLU A 313 10.82 -2.19 5.54
C GLU A 313 11.24 -0.77 5.11
N ASN A 314 12.54 -0.51 5.00
CA ASN A 314 13.08 0.76 4.52
C ASN A 314 12.74 1.00 3.04
N LEU A 315 12.84 -0.05 2.21
CA LEU A 315 12.42 0.05 0.81
C LEU A 315 10.94 0.42 0.70
N LEU A 316 10.10 -0.23 1.49
CA LEU A 316 8.67 0.05 1.54
C LEU A 316 8.39 1.49 1.98
N ALA A 317 9.06 1.97 3.03
CA ALA A 317 8.93 3.34 3.52
C ALA A 317 9.34 4.37 2.45
N ASN A 318 10.49 4.17 1.80
CA ASN A 318 10.96 5.07 0.74
C ASN A 318 10.05 5.04 -0.50
N PHE A 319 9.50 3.89 -0.87
CA PHE A 319 8.53 3.79 -1.98
C PHE A 319 7.23 4.52 -1.65
N ASN A 320 6.75 4.45 -0.41
CA ASN A 320 5.58 5.20 0.04
C ASN A 320 5.77 6.71 -0.09
N GLU A 321 6.97 7.23 0.18
CA GLU A 321 7.28 8.65 -0.04
C GLU A 321 7.25 9.02 -1.54
N VAL A 322 7.73 8.15 -2.43
CA VAL A 322 7.59 8.34 -3.90
C VAL A 322 6.12 8.45 -4.29
N ILE A 323 5.27 7.55 -3.80
CA ILE A 323 3.83 7.52 -4.09
C ILE A 323 3.14 8.79 -3.57
N LYS A 324 3.49 9.22 -2.36
CA LYS A 324 2.97 10.45 -1.76
C LYS A 324 3.27 11.69 -2.59
N GLU A 325 4.52 11.84 -3.05
CA GLU A 325 4.89 12.96 -3.93
C GLU A 325 4.21 12.91 -5.29
N HIS A 326 4.09 11.71 -5.87
CA HIS A 326 3.32 11.52 -7.10
C HIS A 326 1.87 12.01 -6.94
N ASN A 327 1.21 11.64 -5.84
CA ASN A 327 -0.17 12.05 -5.56
C ASN A 327 -0.29 13.58 -5.37
N LYS A 328 0.69 14.22 -4.73
CA LYS A 328 0.72 15.68 -4.60
C LYS A 328 0.80 16.38 -5.97
N LEU A 329 1.64 15.86 -6.88
CA LEU A 329 1.76 16.40 -8.25
C LEU A 329 0.43 16.33 -9.00
N LEU A 330 -0.25 15.20 -8.91
CA LEU A 330 -1.55 15.02 -9.56
C LEU A 330 -2.63 15.94 -8.97
N ALA A 331 -2.64 16.13 -7.65
CA ALA A 331 -3.55 17.05 -6.99
C ALA A 331 -3.31 18.53 -7.38
N LYS A 332 -2.06 18.92 -7.66
CA LYS A 332 -1.74 20.26 -8.20
C LYS A 332 -2.28 20.45 -9.62
N LYS A 333 -2.17 19.43 -10.45
CA LYS A 333 -2.66 19.46 -11.84
C LYS A 333 -4.18 19.62 -11.95
N THR A 334 -4.93 19.10 -10.97
CA THR A 334 -6.41 19.19 -10.96
C THR A 334 -6.94 20.54 -10.49
N LYS A 335 -6.10 21.41 -9.91
CA LYS A 335 -6.49 22.74 -9.42
C LYS A 335 -6.24 23.87 -10.42
N LYS A 336 -5.53 23.61 -11.51
CA LYS A 336 -5.32 24.53 -12.64
C LYS A 336 -6.31 24.18 -13.76
#